data_3015ff543a76f2d284f64ce8b0098a2f
#
_entry.id   3015ff543a76f2d284f64ce8b0098a2f
#
_cell.length_a   1.000
_cell.length_b   1.000
_cell.length_c   1.000
_cell.angle_alpha   90.00
_cell.angle_beta   90.00
_cell.angle_gamma   90.00
#
_symmetry.space_group_name_H-M   'P 1'
#
loop_
_entity.id
_entity.type
_entity.pdbx_description
1 polymer ?
#
loop_
_entity_poly.entity_id
_entity_poly.type
_entity_poly.pdbx_seq_one_letter_code
_entity_poly.pdbx_strand_id
1 'polypeptide(L)'
;MTRTLSKPGRAMKKPLVGVVMGSDSDWKVMQHAVQVLKDFGVPHEARVVSAHRTPDTLYKYAETAEARGLQCIIAGAGGSAHLPGMLAAKTVLPVLGVPVTSRALKGLDSLLSIVQMPRGIPVATFAIGEAGAANAALFAVALLATRDSRLSRKLATFRRRQTARAKAMRLPK
;
A
#
# COMPACT_ATOMS: atom_id res chain seq x y z
N MET A 1 -16.57 0.96 -47.64
CA MET A 1 -15.33 0.87 -46.84
C MET A 1 -15.45 1.80 -45.65
N THR A 2 -15.88 1.33 -44.51
CA THR A 2 -16.15 2.12 -43.31
C THR A 2 -14.92 2.03 -42.39
N ARG A 3 -14.20 3.11 -42.26
CA ARG A 3 -12.98 3.26 -41.46
C ARG A 3 -13.38 3.43 -39.99
N THR A 4 -13.26 2.35 -39.19
CA THR A 4 -13.45 2.39 -37.72
C THR A 4 -12.35 3.22 -37.09
N LEU A 5 -12.69 4.41 -36.59
CA LEU A 5 -11.81 5.25 -35.80
C LEU A 5 -11.65 4.60 -34.43
N SER A 6 -10.48 4.03 -34.15
CA SER A 6 -10.10 3.58 -32.83
C SER A 6 -10.00 4.79 -31.90
N LYS A 7 -10.71 4.75 -30.75
CA LYS A 7 -10.62 5.79 -29.70
C LYS A 7 -9.17 5.88 -29.22
N PRO A 8 -8.61 7.11 -29.06
CA PRO A 8 -7.27 7.27 -28.52
C PRO A 8 -7.20 6.69 -27.10
N GLY A 9 -6.25 5.78 -26.88
CA GLY A 9 -6.01 5.16 -25.60
C GLY A 9 -5.75 6.24 -24.53
N ARG A 10 -6.52 6.19 -23.43
CA ARG A 10 -6.37 7.08 -22.28
C ARG A 10 -4.95 6.93 -21.75
N ALA A 11 -4.11 7.95 -21.90
CA ALA A 11 -2.74 7.94 -21.40
C ALA A 11 -2.74 7.46 -19.93
N MET A 12 -2.05 6.36 -19.65
CA MET A 12 -1.98 5.80 -18.30
C MET A 12 -1.29 6.83 -17.40
N LYS A 13 -1.99 7.31 -16.39
CA LYS A 13 -1.41 8.21 -15.39
C LYS A 13 -0.26 7.49 -14.70
N LYS A 14 0.89 8.16 -14.56
CA LYS A 14 2.03 7.62 -13.78
C LYS A 14 1.56 7.21 -12.38
N PRO A 15 1.97 6.03 -11.87
CA PRO A 15 1.59 5.60 -10.53
C PRO A 15 2.19 6.53 -9.48
N LEU A 16 1.39 6.87 -8.47
CA LEU A 16 1.80 7.67 -7.30
C LEU A 16 2.10 6.79 -6.09
N VAL A 17 1.53 5.59 -6.03
CA VAL A 17 1.71 4.64 -4.93
C VAL A 17 2.13 3.28 -5.49
N GLY A 18 3.21 2.73 -4.97
CA GLY A 18 3.59 1.35 -5.19
C GLY A 18 2.95 0.43 -4.14
N VAL A 19 2.31 -0.66 -4.55
CA VAL A 19 1.85 -1.72 -3.66
C VAL A 19 2.67 -2.96 -3.96
N VAL A 20 3.56 -3.34 -3.06
CA VAL A 20 4.46 -4.48 -3.26
C VAL A 20 4.25 -5.55 -2.20
N MET A 21 4.48 -6.79 -2.57
CA MET A 21 4.33 -7.96 -1.70
C MET A 21 5.38 -9.01 -1.98
N GLY A 22 5.73 -9.82 -0.97
CA GLY A 22 6.79 -10.82 -1.07
C GLY A 22 6.42 -12.06 -1.87
N SER A 23 5.12 -12.33 -1.99
CA SER A 23 4.53 -13.47 -2.70
C SER A 23 3.15 -13.13 -3.24
N ASP A 24 2.69 -13.86 -4.24
CA ASP A 24 1.31 -13.81 -4.74
C ASP A 24 0.28 -14.24 -3.69
N SER A 25 0.67 -15.12 -2.75
CA SER A 25 -0.16 -15.50 -1.61
C SER A 25 -0.56 -14.32 -0.71
N ASP A 26 0.25 -13.25 -0.67
CA ASP A 26 -0.01 -12.05 0.11
C ASP A 26 -1.11 -11.18 -0.51
N TRP A 27 -1.46 -11.45 -1.77
CA TRP A 27 -2.50 -10.72 -2.49
C TRP A 27 -3.85 -10.73 -1.77
N LYS A 28 -4.19 -11.82 -1.06
CA LYS A 28 -5.42 -11.92 -0.27
C LYS A 28 -5.56 -10.76 0.72
N VAL A 29 -4.44 -10.29 1.26
CA VAL A 29 -4.37 -9.13 2.17
C VAL A 29 -4.16 -7.84 1.38
N MET A 30 -3.20 -7.81 0.48
CA MET A 30 -2.76 -6.57 -0.18
C MET A 30 -3.76 -6.00 -1.18
N GLN A 31 -4.70 -6.81 -1.70
CA GLN A 31 -5.81 -6.33 -2.54
C GLN A 31 -6.67 -5.27 -1.83
N HIS A 32 -6.76 -5.31 -0.49
CA HIS A 32 -7.51 -4.31 0.29
C HIS A 32 -6.87 -2.91 0.20
N ALA A 33 -5.53 -2.83 0.14
CA ALA A 33 -4.85 -1.57 -0.14
C ALA A 33 -5.16 -1.06 -1.56
N VAL A 34 -5.08 -1.95 -2.54
CA VAL A 34 -5.39 -1.64 -3.95
C VAL A 34 -6.84 -1.15 -4.10
N GLN A 35 -7.78 -1.80 -3.40
CA GLN A 35 -9.20 -1.39 -3.45
C GLN A 35 -9.40 0.03 -2.92
N VAL A 36 -8.80 0.36 -1.77
CA VAL A 36 -8.86 1.72 -1.22
C VAL A 36 -8.28 2.75 -2.20
N LEU A 37 -7.10 2.47 -2.79
CA LEU A 37 -6.50 3.39 -3.76
C LEU A 37 -7.39 3.60 -5.00
N LYS A 38 -8.07 2.54 -5.47
CA LYS A 38 -9.07 2.62 -6.56
C LYS A 38 -10.25 3.50 -6.18
N ASP A 39 -10.83 3.31 -5.00
CA ASP A 39 -12.00 4.06 -4.51
C ASP A 39 -11.70 5.57 -4.39
N PHE A 40 -10.47 5.91 -4.01
CA PHE A 40 -10.01 7.29 -3.97
C PHE A 40 -9.58 7.83 -5.34
N GLY A 41 -9.40 6.96 -6.34
CA GLY A 41 -8.92 7.31 -7.68
C GLY A 41 -7.44 7.70 -7.69
N VAL A 42 -6.63 7.08 -6.82
CA VAL A 42 -5.18 7.27 -6.76
C VAL A 42 -4.50 6.32 -7.74
N PRO A 43 -3.71 6.84 -8.71
CA PRO A 43 -2.91 6.01 -9.60
C PRO A 43 -1.90 5.19 -8.81
N HIS A 44 -1.86 3.89 -9.05
CA HIS A 44 -0.99 2.97 -8.32
C HIS A 44 -0.54 1.83 -9.23
N GLU A 45 0.52 1.15 -8.83
CA GLU A 45 0.93 -0.14 -9.38
C GLU A 45 0.94 -1.20 -8.27
N ALA A 46 0.74 -2.46 -8.63
CA ALA A 46 0.87 -3.59 -7.71
C ALA A 46 1.85 -4.62 -8.29
N ARG A 47 2.83 -5.08 -7.47
CA ARG A 47 3.87 -6.02 -7.92
C ARG A 47 4.24 -7.01 -6.84
N VAL A 48 4.56 -8.23 -7.27
CA VAL A 48 5.28 -9.19 -6.43
C VAL A 48 6.77 -8.91 -6.53
N VAL A 49 7.42 -8.67 -5.38
CA VAL A 49 8.85 -8.39 -5.27
C VAL A 49 9.38 -9.14 -4.05
N SER A 50 10.01 -10.29 -4.26
CA SER A 50 10.44 -11.13 -3.14
C SER A 50 11.77 -10.64 -2.55
N ALA A 51 11.78 -10.34 -1.25
CA ALA A 51 12.97 -9.89 -0.55
C ALA A 51 14.10 -10.93 -0.55
N HIS A 52 13.76 -12.20 -0.35
CA HIS A 52 14.73 -13.27 -0.19
C HIS A 52 15.06 -14.02 -1.49
N ARG A 53 14.11 -14.06 -2.44
CA ARG A 53 14.29 -14.82 -3.69
C ARG A 53 14.75 -13.95 -4.86
N THR A 54 14.47 -12.65 -4.82
CA THR A 54 14.82 -11.69 -5.87
C THR A 54 15.30 -10.35 -5.28
N PRO A 55 16.37 -10.36 -4.43
CA PRO A 55 16.85 -9.15 -3.74
C PRO A 55 17.26 -8.03 -4.71
N ASP A 56 17.91 -8.35 -5.82
CA ASP A 56 18.31 -7.35 -6.83
C ASP A 56 17.10 -6.66 -7.47
N THR A 57 16.02 -7.42 -7.72
CA THR A 57 14.75 -6.84 -8.22
C THR A 57 14.14 -5.89 -7.18
N LEU A 58 14.23 -6.24 -5.89
CA LEU A 58 13.76 -5.38 -4.80
C LEU A 58 14.55 -4.08 -4.76
N TYR A 59 15.88 -4.15 -4.79
CA TYR A 59 16.73 -2.96 -4.74
C TYR A 59 16.49 -2.06 -5.95
N LYS A 60 16.48 -2.62 -7.15
CA LYS A 60 16.14 -1.89 -8.36
C LYS A 60 14.76 -1.24 -8.31
N TYR A 61 13.77 -1.93 -7.72
CA TYR A 61 12.43 -1.38 -7.54
C TYR A 61 12.45 -0.16 -6.64
N ALA A 62 13.13 -0.23 -5.48
CA ALA A 62 13.24 0.86 -4.51
C ALA A 62 14.01 2.07 -5.08
N GLU A 63 15.18 1.83 -5.66
CA GLU A 63 16.08 2.86 -6.21
C GLU A 63 15.45 3.63 -7.39
N THR A 64 14.59 2.99 -8.17
CA THR A 64 13.91 3.62 -9.32
C THR A 64 12.54 4.21 -8.98
N ALA A 65 12.02 3.99 -7.78
CA ALA A 65 10.65 4.32 -7.40
C ALA A 65 10.34 5.82 -7.55
N GLU A 66 11.20 6.69 -7.04
CA GLU A 66 11.06 8.14 -7.10
C GLU A 66 11.07 8.63 -8.56
N ALA A 67 12.04 8.19 -9.35
CA ALA A 67 12.16 8.57 -10.78
C ALA A 67 10.93 8.12 -11.60
N ARG A 68 10.25 7.04 -11.22
CA ARG A 68 8.98 6.58 -11.82
C ARG A 68 7.78 7.42 -11.38
N GLY A 69 7.92 8.31 -10.40
CA GLY A 69 6.89 9.21 -9.91
C GLY A 69 6.15 8.72 -8.66
N LEU A 70 6.60 7.62 -8.03
CA LEU A 70 6.00 7.18 -6.78
C LEU A 70 6.26 8.21 -5.66
N GLN A 71 5.28 8.35 -4.77
CA GLN A 71 5.34 9.24 -3.60
C GLN A 71 5.43 8.44 -2.29
N CYS A 72 5.04 7.18 -2.30
CA CYS A 72 5.21 6.23 -1.21
C CYS A 72 5.07 4.78 -1.70
N ILE A 73 5.49 3.83 -0.87
CA ILE A 73 5.40 2.39 -1.15
C ILE A 73 4.68 1.71 0.00
N ILE A 74 3.60 0.99 -0.29
CA ILE A 74 2.91 0.08 0.64
C ILE A 74 3.53 -1.31 0.42
N ALA A 75 4.13 -1.88 1.47
CA ALA A 75 4.86 -3.13 1.38
C ALA A 75 4.30 -4.17 2.35
N GLY A 76 3.75 -5.26 1.81
CA GLY A 76 3.20 -6.38 2.58
C GLY A 76 4.13 -7.59 2.59
N ALA A 77 4.33 -8.17 3.78
CA ALA A 77 5.14 -9.38 3.93
C ALA A 77 4.70 -10.21 5.14
N GLY A 78 4.86 -11.54 5.04
CA GLY A 78 4.53 -12.50 6.10
C GLY A 78 5.76 -13.27 6.59
N GLY A 79 5.71 -13.76 7.83
CA GLY A 79 6.80 -14.49 8.47
C GLY A 79 8.01 -13.61 8.75
N SER A 80 9.18 -13.97 8.22
CA SER A 80 10.37 -13.11 8.18
C SER A 80 10.14 -11.94 7.22
N ALA A 81 9.35 -10.98 7.64
CA ALA A 81 8.79 -9.91 6.83
C ALA A 81 9.80 -8.78 6.56
N HIS A 82 10.93 -9.10 5.95
CA HIS A 82 12.04 -8.17 5.73
C HIS A 82 11.79 -7.17 4.57
N LEU A 83 10.83 -7.45 3.68
CA LEU A 83 10.56 -6.63 2.49
C LEU A 83 10.41 -5.13 2.77
N PRO A 84 9.59 -4.68 3.75
CA PRO A 84 9.43 -3.25 4.01
C PRO A 84 10.74 -2.57 4.46
N GLY A 85 11.48 -3.20 5.38
CA GLY A 85 12.76 -2.67 5.88
C GLY A 85 13.83 -2.60 4.79
N MET A 86 13.93 -3.62 3.93
CA MET A 86 14.88 -3.65 2.82
C MET A 86 14.55 -2.58 1.76
N LEU A 87 13.26 -2.32 1.49
CA LEU A 87 12.84 -1.21 0.64
C LEU A 87 13.22 0.13 1.26
N ALA A 88 12.90 0.35 2.55
CA ALA A 88 13.18 1.59 3.25
C ALA A 88 14.69 1.93 3.28
N ALA A 89 15.56 0.92 3.30
CA ALA A 89 16.99 1.10 3.24
C ALA A 89 17.52 1.54 1.85
N LYS A 90 16.69 1.48 0.80
CA LYS A 90 17.07 1.72 -0.60
C LYS A 90 16.28 2.86 -1.27
N THR A 91 15.40 3.55 -0.55
CA THR A 91 14.65 4.69 -1.06
C THR A 91 14.45 5.74 0.01
N VAL A 92 14.31 7.00 -0.38
CA VAL A 92 13.91 8.11 0.51
C VAL A 92 12.39 8.25 0.59
N LEU A 93 11.64 7.50 -0.21
CA LEU A 93 10.18 7.54 -0.17
C LEU A 93 9.64 6.90 1.12
N PRO A 94 8.54 7.41 1.68
CA PRO A 94 7.87 6.77 2.81
C PRO A 94 7.49 5.31 2.49
N VAL A 95 7.90 4.37 3.36
CA VAL A 95 7.54 2.96 3.27
C VAL A 95 6.51 2.63 4.35
N LEU A 96 5.38 2.07 3.94
CA LEU A 96 4.22 1.73 4.73
C LEU A 96 4.12 0.21 4.84
N GLY A 97 4.57 -0.34 5.97
CA GLY A 97 4.69 -1.78 6.20
C GLY A 97 3.38 -2.40 6.67
N VAL A 98 2.97 -3.46 5.99
CA VAL A 98 1.77 -4.25 6.31
C VAL A 98 2.19 -5.66 6.70
N PRO A 99 2.06 -6.05 7.99
CA PRO A 99 2.27 -7.42 8.40
C PRO A 99 1.18 -8.32 7.81
N VAL A 100 1.60 -9.35 7.04
CA VAL A 100 0.67 -10.35 6.51
C VAL A 100 0.59 -11.52 7.49
N THR A 101 -0.60 -12.07 7.65
CA THR A 101 -0.85 -13.21 8.54
C THR A 101 0.00 -14.41 8.14
N SER A 102 0.77 -14.96 9.09
CA SER A 102 1.56 -16.18 8.95
C SER A 102 0.84 -17.39 9.55
N ARG A 103 1.28 -18.60 9.17
CA ARG A 103 0.69 -19.84 9.72
C ARG A 103 1.10 -20.08 11.17
N ALA A 104 2.38 -19.91 11.50
CA ALA A 104 2.94 -20.27 12.80
C ALA A 104 2.50 -19.33 13.92
N LEU A 105 2.68 -18.02 13.75
CA LEU A 105 2.44 -17.01 14.78
C LEU A 105 1.32 -16.02 14.42
N LYS A 106 0.46 -16.39 13.45
CA LYS A 106 -0.72 -15.61 13.04
C LYS A 106 -0.40 -14.14 12.69
N GLY A 107 0.83 -13.88 12.25
CA GLY A 107 1.30 -12.54 11.85
C GLY A 107 2.06 -11.76 12.92
N LEU A 108 2.21 -12.28 14.14
CA LEU A 108 3.04 -11.64 15.17
C LEU A 108 4.51 -11.60 14.76
N ASP A 109 5.02 -12.69 14.17
CA ASP A 109 6.34 -12.76 13.54
C ASP A 109 6.51 -11.71 12.44
N SER A 110 5.50 -11.55 11.59
CA SER A 110 5.49 -10.51 10.53
C SER A 110 5.53 -9.11 11.15
N LEU A 111 4.71 -8.84 12.16
CA LEU A 111 4.67 -7.55 12.84
C LEU A 111 6.02 -7.22 13.48
N LEU A 112 6.59 -8.14 14.25
CA LEU A 112 7.86 -7.93 14.94
C LEU A 112 9.02 -7.78 13.97
N SER A 113 9.00 -8.45 12.82
CA SER A 113 10.00 -8.31 11.77
C SER A 113 9.97 -6.92 11.09
N ILE A 114 8.82 -6.22 11.11
CA ILE A 114 8.64 -4.94 10.44
C ILE A 114 8.82 -3.76 11.41
N VAL A 115 8.28 -3.86 12.64
CA VAL A 115 8.14 -2.70 13.53
C VAL A 115 9.45 -2.31 14.21
N GLN A 116 10.36 -3.26 14.48
CA GLN A 116 11.61 -3.03 15.22
C GLN A 116 12.75 -2.52 14.31
N MET A 117 12.49 -1.47 13.55
CA MET A 117 13.49 -0.87 12.67
C MET A 117 14.58 -0.12 13.46
N PRO A 118 15.85 -0.16 13.01
CA PRO A 118 16.93 0.59 13.61
C PRO A 118 16.72 2.11 13.41
N ARG A 119 17.30 2.90 14.30
CA ARG A 119 17.31 4.35 14.18
C ARG A 119 17.91 4.77 12.83
N GLY A 120 17.18 5.60 12.08
CA GLY A 120 17.62 6.16 10.81
C GLY A 120 16.92 5.59 9.59
N ILE A 121 16.33 4.38 9.68
CA ILE A 121 15.58 3.74 8.57
C ILE A 121 14.14 3.45 9.05
N PRO A 122 13.22 4.42 8.98
CA PRO A 122 11.86 4.24 9.47
C PRO A 122 10.99 3.44 8.50
N VAL A 123 10.10 2.60 9.05
CA VAL A 123 8.96 2.00 8.36
C VAL A 123 7.70 2.30 9.17
N ALA A 124 6.72 2.97 8.57
CA ALA A 124 5.42 3.17 9.19
C ALA A 124 4.65 1.84 9.20
N THR A 125 4.53 1.21 10.36
CA THR A 125 3.96 -0.14 10.48
C THR A 125 2.48 -0.09 10.83
N PHE A 126 1.67 -0.87 10.11
CA PHE A 126 0.21 -0.93 10.26
C PHE A 126 -0.24 -2.24 10.93
N ALA A 127 -1.55 -2.38 11.14
CA ALA A 127 -2.13 -3.57 11.73
C ALA A 127 -1.90 -4.83 10.88
N ILE A 128 -1.95 -5.99 11.50
CA ILE A 128 -1.84 -7.29 10.81
C ILE A 128 -3.04 -7.50 9.89
N GLY A 129 -2.78 -7.94 8.65
CA GLY A 129 -3.81 -8.41 7.72
C GLY A 129 -4.57 -7.30 6.99
N GLU A 130 -5.81 -7.58 6.63
CA GLU A 130 -6.63 -6.77 5.71
C GLU A 130 -6.85 -5.33 6.21
N ALA A 131 -7.13 -5.18 7.51
CA ALA A 131 -7.31 -3.86 8.13
C ALA A 131 -6.03 -3.02 8.03
N GLY A 132 -4.86 -3.64 8.21
CA GLY A 132 -3.56 -3.01 8.04
C GLY A 132 -3.33 -2.53 6.61
N ALA A 133 -3.63 -3.38 5.63
CA ALA A 133 -3.51 -3.04 4.21
C ALA A 133 -4.42 -1.86 3.82
N ALA A 134 -5.68 -1.87 4.26
CA ALA A 134 -6.62 -0.79 4.02
C ALA A 134 -6.16 0.52 4.69
N ASN A 135 -5.70 0.46 5.94
CA ASN A 135 -5.22 1.62 6.68
C ASN A 135 -3.91 2.18 6.10
N ALA A 136 -2.99 1.35 5.63
CA ALA A 136 -1.80 1.80 4.92
C ALA A 136 -2.16 2.60 3.66
N ALA A 137 -3.16 2.14 2.90
CA ALA A 137 -3.64 2.88 1.73
C ALA A 137 -4.36 4.18 2.11
N LEU A 138 -5.17 4.20 3.16
CA LEU A 138 -5.77 5.44 3.69
C LEU A 138 -4.71 6.43 4.17
N PHE A 139 -3.62 5.94 4.75
CA PHE A 139 -2.49 6.77 5.14
C PHE A 139 -1.76 7.33 3.92
N ALA A 140 -1.52 6.52 2.89
CA ALA A 140 -0.99 6.98 1.61
C ALA A 140 -1.88 8.07 0.98
N VAL A 141 -3.20 7.88 1.00
CA VAL A 141 -4.17 8.92 0.56
C VAL A 141 -4.02 10.19 1.40
N ALA A 142 -3.83 10.08 2.71
CA ALA A 142 -3.65 11.23 3.59
C ALA A 142 -2.33 11.98 3.30
N LEU A 143 -1.23 11.27 3.05
CA LEU A 143 0.04 11.86 2.59
C LEU A 143 -0.14 12.67 1.30
N LEU A 144 -0.80 12.08 0.31
CA LEU A 144 -1.07 12.75 -0.97
C LEU A 144 -2.04 13.95 -0.80
N ALA A 145 -3.01 13.83 0.11
CA ALA A 145 -4.01 14.87 0.40
C ALA A 145 -3.41 16.16 0.99
N THR A 146 -2.20 16.13 1.54
CA THR A 146 -1.49 17.33 2.01
C THR A 146 -1.20 18.32 0.87
N ARG A 147 -1.15 17.81 -0.38
CA ARG A 147 -0.86 18.59 -1.59
C ARG A 147 -1.98 18.50 -2.65
N ASP A 148 -3.04 17.74 -2.41
CA ASP A 148 -4.23 17.60 -3.29
C ASP A 148 -5.51 17.84 -2.50
N SER A 149 -6.07 19.04 -2.62
CA SER A 149 -7.32 19.45 -1.96
C SER A 149 -8.52 18.56 -2.35
N ARG A 150 -8.52 17.96 -3.55
CA ARG A 150 -9.56 17.02 -3.99
C ARG A 150 -9.50 15.73 -3.18
N LEU A 151 -8.29 15.16 -2.97
CA LEU A 151 -8.12 13.99 -2.12
C LEU A 151 -8.47 14.31 -0.66
N SER A 152 -8.08 15.49 -0.16
CA SER A 152 -8.43 15.95 1.18
C SER A 152 -9.95 15.97 1.39
N ARG A 153 -10.71 16.54 0.46
CA ARG A 153 -12.20 16.53 0.53
C ARG A 153 -12.79 15.12 0.47
N LYS A 154 -12.26 14.24 -0.38
CA LYS A 154 -12.69 12.84 -0.44
C LYS A 154 -12.43 12.13 0.90
N LEU A 155 -11.26 12.31 1.50
CA LEU A 155 -10.90 11.70 2.78
C LEU A 155 -11.80 12.19 3.91
N ALA A 156 -12.07 13.50 3.98
CA ALA A 156 -13.01 14.07 4.94
C ALA A 156 -14.43 13.49 4.77
N THR A 157 -14.88 13.32 3.53
CA THR A 157 -16.17 12.70 3.25
C THR A 157 -16.21 11.23 3.65
N PHE A 158 -15.14 10.48 3.38
CA PHE A 158 -15.01 9.11 3.83
C PHE A 158 -15.13 9.01 5.36
N ARG A 159 -14.40 9.84 6.12
CA ARG A 159 -14.46 9.86 7.59
C ARG A 159 -15.85 10.20 8.11
N ARG A 160 -16.55 11.19 7.53
CA ARG A 160 -17.96 11.51 7.90
C ARG A 160 -18.89 10.32 7.69
N ARG A 161 -18.75 9.59 6.59
CA ARG A 161 -19.54 8.37 6.33
C ARG A 161 -19.27 7.28 7.37
N GLN A 162 -18.00 7.05 7.75
CA GLN A 162 -17.64 6.11 8.81
C GLN A 162 -18.29 6.50 10.14
N THR A 163 -18.23 7.78 10.52
CA THR A 163 -18.87 8.29 11.73
C THR A 163 -20.38 8.09 11.71
N ALA A 164 -21.05 8.42 10.60
CA ALA A 164 -22.49 8.23 10.45
C ALA A 164 -22.88 6.75 10.57
N ARG A 165 -22.11 5.85 9.93
CA ARG A 165 -22.32 4.40 10.03
C ARG A 165 -22.19 3.91 11.47
N ALA A 166 -21.14 4.33 12.19
CA ALA A 166 -20.93 3.94 13.58
C ALA A 166 -22.08 4.41 14.49
N LYS A 167 -22.54 5.66 14.31
CA LYS A 167 -23.70 6.19 15.06
C LYS A 167 -25.03 5.48 14.77
N ALA A 168 -25.15 4.86 13.60
CA ALA A 168 -26.34 4.12 13.19
C ALA A 168 -26.36 2.66 13.65
N MET A 169 -25.26 2.14 14.20
CA MET A 169 -25.18 0.75 14.67
C MET A 169 -26.17 0.51 15.80
N ARG A 170 -26.85 -0.63 15.79
CA ARG A 170 -27.75 -1.11 16.83
C ARG A 170 -27.40 -2.54 17.18
N LEU A 171 -27.56 -2.90 18.44
CA LEU A 171 -27.41 -4.29 18.86
C LEU A 171 -28.62 -5.10 18.37
N PRO A 172 -28.42 -6.39 18.05
CA PRO A 172 -29.52 -7.32 17.84
C PRO A 172 -30.43 -7.32 19.10
N LYS A 173 -31.74 -7.40 18.90
CA LYS A 173 -32.71 -7.60 20.00
C LYS A 173 -32.62 -9.03 20.46
#